data_cafe67f2393e1f3177e6dc54dcb53079
#
_entry.id   cafe67f2393e1f3177e6dc54dcb53079
#
_cell.length_a   1.000
_cell.length_b   1.000
_cell.length_c   1.000
_cell.angle_alpha   90.00
_cell.angle_beta   90.00
_cell.angle_gamma   90.00
#
_symmetry.space_group_name_H-M   'P 1'
#
loop_
_entity.id
_entity.type
_entity.pdbx_description
1 polymer ?
#
loop_
_entity_poly.entity_id
_entity_poly.type
_entity_poly.pdbx_seq_one_letter_code
_entity_poly.pdbx_strand_id
1 'polypeptide(L)'
;MDEAERLGALIIESKMGACVDFWAIKSCYNWEGSYQCVSQAMLLVTTLESKLDPVTQLINDNHKYSVPLIAGVDIRRINHDYKEWMTKEIQ
;
A
#
# COMPACT_ATOMS: atom_id res chain seq x y z
N MET A 1 2.48 -12.88 -2.02
CA MET A 1 2.96 -12.06 -3.15
C MET A 1 1.87 -11.77 -4.19
N ASP A 2 1.08 -12.77 -4.54
CA ASP A 2 0.00 -12.56 -5.52
C ASP A 2 -1.01 -11.51 -5.10
N GLU A 3 -1.34 -11.47 -3.81
CA GLU A 3 -2.24 -10.47 -3.26
C GLU A 3 -1.68 -9.06 -3.42
N ALA A 4 -0.39 -8.89 -3.12
CA ALA A 4 0.28 -7.59 -3.26
C ALA A 4 0.31 -7.12 -4.70
N GLU A 5 0.58 -8.04 -5.64
CA GLU A 5 0.59 -7.71 -7.06
C GLU A 5 -0.80 -7.29 -7.53
N ARG A 6 -1.81 -8.01 -7.10
CA ARG A 6 -3.19 -7.71 -7.47
C ARG A 6 -3.64 -6.34 -6.94
N LEU A 7 -3.38 -6.07 -5.66
CA LEU A 7 -3.72 -4.78 -5.07
C LEU A 7 -2.93 -3.65 -5.70
N GLY A 8 -1.64 -3.88 -5.96
CA GLY A 8 -0.81 -2.89 -6.63
C GLY A 8 -1.33 -2.51 -7.99
N ALA A 9 -1.73 -3.50 -8.78
CA ALA A 9 -2.29 -3.27 -10.11
C ALA A 9 -3.57 -2.43 -10.03
N LEU A 10 -4.44 -2.74 -9.06
CA LEU A 10 -5.67 -1.97 -8.87
C LEU A 10 -5.38 -0.51 -8.54
N ILE A 11 -4.40 -0.27 -7.66
CA ILE A 11 -4.04 1.08 -7.26
C ILE A 11 -3.52 1.89 -8.44
N ILE A 12 -2.64 1.30 -9.24
CA ILE A 12 -2.06 1.97 -10.40
C ILE A 12 -3.11 2.21 -11.49
N GLU A 13 -3.91 1.20 -11.80
CA GLU A 13 -4.96 1.30 -12.82
C GLU A 13 -6.02 2.33 -12.44
N SER A 14 -6.27 2.49 -11.15
CA SER A 14 -7.26 3.46 -10.65
C SER A 14 -6.70 4.87 -10.53
N LYS A 15 -5.43 5.09 -10.91
CA LYS A 15 -4.77 6.40 -10.82
C LYS A 15 -4.68 6.94 -9.40
N MET A 16 -4.65 6.06 -8.42
CA MET A 16 -4.57 6.44 -7.00
C MET A 16 -3.15 6.44 -6.47
N GLY A 17 -2.21 5.85 -7.18
CA GLY A 17 -0.81 5.83 -6.80
C GLY A 17 0.09 5.95 -8.00
N ALA A 18 1.26 6.54 -7.82
CA ALA A 18 2.24 6.69 -8.88
C ALA A 18 3.14 5.46 -9.01
N CYS A 19 3.41 4.82 -7.90
CA CYS A 19 4.30 3.67 -7.86
C CYS A 19 3.90 2.77 -6.70
N VAL A 20 4.01 1.47 -6.91
CA VAL A 20 3.79 0.48 -5.88
C VAL A 20 4.99 -0.42 -5.82
N ASP A 21 5.62 -0.49 -4.66
CA ASP A 21 6.72 -1.41 -4.39
C ASP A 21 6.24 -2.47 -3.42
N PHE A 22 6.69 -3.70 -3.61
CA PHE A 22 6.31 -4.76 -2.68
C PHE A 22 7.44 -5.76 -2.52
N TRP A 23 7.51 -6.35 -1.31
CA TRP A 23 8.56 -7.33 -1.00
C TRP A 23 8.06 -8.29 0.06
N ALA A 24 8.70 -9.45 0.12
CA ALA A 24 8.31 -10.49 1.06
C ALA A 24 8.89 -10.21 2.45
N ILE A 25 8.07 -10.44 3.46
CA ILE A 25 8.49 -10.33 4.86
C ILE A 25 7.95 -11.52 5.65
N LYS A 26 8.47 -11.70 6.85
CA LYS A 26 7.93 -12.65 7.81
C LYS A 26 7.51 -11.87 9.05
N SER A 27 6.28 -12.09 9.49
CA SER A 27 5.71 -11.38 10.63
C SER A 27 5.32 -12.35 11.73
N CYS A 28 5.64 -11.98 12.97
CA CYS A 28 5.29 -12.77 14.14
C CYS A 28 4.48 -11.90 15.09
N TYR A 29 3.36 -12.41 15.56
CA TYR A 29 2.44 -11.64 16.39
C TYR A 29 1.50 -12.57 17.14
N ASN A 30 0.76 -12.02 18.09
CA ASN A 30 -0.31 -12.76 18.77
C ASN A 30 -1.64 -12.35 18.16
N TRP A 31 -2.44 -13.35 17.83
CA TRP A 31 -3.80 -13.13 17.32
C TRP A 31 -4.74 -14.05 18.09
N GLU A 32 -5.72 -13.43 18.74
CA GLU A 32 -6.71 -14.16 19.55
C GLU A 32 -6.08 -15.14 20.51
N GLY A 33 -5.00 -14.70 21.20
CA GLY A 33 -4.32 -15.50 22.20
C GLY A 33 -3.35 -16.53 21.67
N SER A 34 -3.17 -16.60 20.34
CA SER A 34 -2.29 -17.57 19.71
C SER A 34 -1.12 -16.88 19.01
N TYR A 35 0.09 -17.40 19.22
CA TYR A 35 1.28 -16.88 18.54
C TYR A 35 1.28 -17.30 17.09
N GLN A 36 1.45 -16.34 16.20
CA GLN A 36 1.49 -16.57 14.77
C GLN A 36 2.84 -16.14 14.21
N CYS A 37 3.35 -16.87 13.23
CA CYS A 37 4.54 -16.49 12.49
C CYS A 37 4.27 -16.84 11.03
N VAL A 38 4.01 -15.83 10.23
CA VAL A 38 3.49 -16.01 8.87
C VAL A 38 4.31 -15.27 7.84
N SER A 39 4.28 -15.76 6.62
CA SER A 39 4.89 -15.07 5.48
C SER A 39 3.86 -14.11 4.89
N GLN A 40 4.30 -12.86 4.69
CA GLN A 40 3.44 -11.80 4.17
C GLN A 40 4.17 -10.99 3.11
N ALA A 41 3.46 -10.06 2.53
CA ALA A 41 4.05 -9.08 1.62
C ALA A 41 3.83 -7.69 2.19
N MET A 42 4.86 -6.86 2.10
CA MET A 42 4.76 -5.45 2.41
C MET A 42 4.47 -4.71 1.11
N LEU A 43 3.55 -3.78 1.16
CA LEU A 43 3.16 -2.98 0.02
C LEU A 43 3.41 -1.51 0.35
N LEU A 44 4.24 -0.85 -0.45
CA LEU A 44 4.51 0.57 -0.30
C LEU A 44 3.93 1.32 -1.49
N VAL A 45 2.99 2.20 -1.22
CA VAL A 45 2.34 2.99 -2.26
C VAL A 45 2.83 4.42 -2.18
N THR A 46 3.42 4.91 -3.27
CA THR A 46 3.82 6.32 -3.37
C THR A 46 2.67 7.09 -4.00
N THR A 47 2.11 8.03 -3.23
CA THR A 47 0.91 8.74 -3.68
C THR A 47 0.85 10.13 -3.04
N LEU A 48 -0.19 10.87 -3.40
CA LEU A 48 -0.47 12.18 -2.82
C LEU A 48 -1.36 12.02 -1.59
N GLU A 49 -1.25 12.96 -0.66
CA GLU A 49 -2.05 12.92 0.56
C GLU A 49 -3.55 12.87 0.28
N SER A 50 -3.99 13.56 -0.77
CA SER A 50 -5.40 13.56 -1.15
C SER A 50 -5.94 12.18 -1.55
N LYS A 51 -5.04 11.21 -1.78
CA LYS A 51 -5.43 9.86 -2.17
C LYS A 51 -5.32 8.85 -1.04
N LEU A 52 -4.92 9.28 0.16
CA LEU A 52 -4.78 8.35 1.30
C LEU A 52 -6.09 7.65 1.63
N ASP A 53 -7.17 8.40 1.75
CA ASP A 53 -8.46 7.79 2.05
C ASP A 53 -8.99 6.91 0.93
N PRO A 54 -8.96 7.33 -0.35
CA PRO A 54 -9.33 6.44 -1.44
C PRO A 54 -8.51 5.17 -1.52
N VAL A 55 -7.19 5.24 -1.31
CA VAL A 55 -6.33 4.05 -1.32
C VAL A 55 -6.68 3.12 -0.16
N THR A 56 -6.88 3.69 1.02
CA THR A 56 -7.29 2.91 2.20
C THR A 56 -8.59 2.18 1.94
N GLN A 57 -9.56 2.87 1.36
CA GLN A 57 -10.85 2.27 1.04
C GLN A 57 -10.72 1.14 0.02
N LEU A 58 -9.92 1.37 -1.01
CA LEU A 58 -9.70 0.34 -2.03
C LEU A 58 -9.07 -0.91 -1.44
N ILE A 59 -8.10 -0.74 -0.55
CA ILE A 59 -7.44 -1.88 0.11
C ILE A 59 -8.44 -2.61 1.00
N ASN A 60 -9.20 -1.88 1.81
CA ASN A 60 -10.21 -2.50 2.68
C ASN A 60 -11.24 -3.30 1.89
N ASP A 61 -11.67 -2.78 0.75
CA ASP A 61 -12.68 -3.45 -0.07
C ASP A 61 -12.16 -4.71 -0.76
N ASN A 62 -10.85 -4.83 -0.93
CA ASN A 62 -10.26 -5.91 -1.72
C ASN A 62 -9.29 -6.79 -0.93
N HIS A 63 -9.06 -6.50 0.33
CA HIS A 63 -8.14 -7.25 1.17
C HIS A 63 -8.78 -8.51 1.72
N LYS A 64 -8.00 -9.58 1.82
CA LYS A 64 -8.49 -10.87 2.30
C LYS A 64 -8.51 -11.00 3.81
N TYR A 65 -7.67 -10.25 4.51
CA TYR A 65 -7.58 -10.36 5.97
C TYR A 65 -8.60 -9.48 6.65
N SER A 66 -9.03 -9.90 7.85
CA SER A 66 -10.05 -9.15 8.58
C SER A 66 -9.55 -7.81 9.10
N VAL A 67 -8.26 -7.72 9.44
CA VAL A 67 -7.68 -6.48 9.97
C VAL A 67 -6.32 -6.23 9.31
N PRO A 68 -6.29 -5.53 8.17
CA PRO A 68 -5.01 -5.16 7.56
C PRO A 68 -4.40 -3.96 8.27
N LEU A 69 -3.08 -3.90 8.30
CA LEU A 69 -2.39 -2.69 8.74
C LEU A 69 -2.28 -1.74 7.54
N ILE A 70 -2.85 -0.57 7.67
CA ILE A 70 -2.73 0.49 6.67
C ILE A 70 -2.27 1.74 7.40
N ALA A 71 -1.06 2.19 7.10
CA ALA A 71 -0.48 3.36 7.76
C ALA A 71 0.09 4.30 6.72
N GLY A 72 -0.08 5.59 6.96
CA GLY A 72 0.50 6.61 6.10
C GLY A 72 1.80 7.12 6.70
N VAL A 73 2.80 7.32 5.86
CA VAL A 73 4.08 7.87 6.25
C VAL A 73 4.35 9.10 5.40
N ASP A 74 4.56 10.23 6.06
CA ASP A 74 4.83 11.48 5.36
C ASP A 74 6.25 11.48 4.83
N ILE A 75 6.41 11.85 3.56
CA ILE A 75 7.71 12.07 2.96
C ILE A 75 8.02 13.55 3.11
N ARG A 76 9.04 13.86 3.87
CA ARG A 76 9.41 15.25 4.13
C ARG A 76 9.95 15.97 2.90
N ARG A 77 10.72 15.23 2.08
CA ARG A 77 11.33 15.80 0.88
C ARG A 77 11.24 14.82 -0.27
N ILE A 78 10.99 15.37 -1.44
CA ILE A 78 10.99 14.60 -2.68
C ILE A 78 11.58 15.50 -3.77
N ASN A 79 12.33 14.92 -4.67
CA ASN A 79 12.93 15.69 -5.76
C ASN A 79 11.86 16.17 -6.73
N HIS A 80 12.11 17.32 -7.32
CA HIS A 80 11.15 18.01 -8.19
C HIS A 80 10.65 17.16 -9.36
N ASP A 81 11.57 16.52 -10.07
CA ASP A 81 11.21 15.76 -11.27
C ASP A 81 10.29 14.59 -10.97
N TYR A 82 10.55 13.89 -9.86
CA TYR A 82 9.68 12.79 -9.46
C TYR A 82 8.32 13.30 -9.03
N LYS A 83 8.28 14.38 -8.27
CA LYS A 83 7.02 14.97 -7.81
C LYS A 83 6.15 15.42 -8.99
N GLU A 84 6.78 16.01 -9.99
CA GLU A 84 6.06 16.44 -11.18
C GLU A 84 5.49 15.25 -11.95
N TRP A 85 6.28 14.20 -12.13
CA TRP A 85 5.81 12.99 -12.79
C TRP A 85 4.67 12.34 -12.00
N MET A 86 4.83 12.20 -10.69
CA MET A 86 3.85 11.58 -9.82
C MET A 86 2.51 12.32 -9.87
N THR A 87 2.55 13.64 -9.85
CA THR A 87 1.35 14.46 -9.88
C THR A 87 0.56 14.25 -11.17
N LYS A 88 1.26 14.03 -12.28
CA LYS A 88 0.60 13.74 -13.55
C LYS A 88 -0.02 12.37 -13.61
N GLU A 89 0.58 11.39 -12.94
CA GLU A 89 0.08 10.01 -12.96
C GLU A 89 -1.11 9.81 -12.03
N ILE A 90 -1.24 10.62 -11.00
CA ILE A 90 -2.32 10.51 -10.00
C ILE A 90 -3.44 11.49 -10.35
N GLN A 91 -4.66 10.99 -10.34
CA GLN A 91 -5.83 11.83 -10.68
C GLN A 91 -6.88 11.86 -9.58
#